data_eb1c28ed13160f73b966721647cbcff8
#
_entry.id   eb1c28ed13160f73b966721647cbcff8
#
_cell.length_a   1.000
_cell.length_b   1.000
_cell.length_c   1.000
_cell.angle_alpha   90.00
_cell.angle_beta   90.00
_cell.angle_gamma   90.00
#
_symmetry.space_group_name_H-M   'P 1'
#
loop_
_entity.id
_entity.type
_entity.pdbx_description
1 polymer ?
#
loop_
_entity_poly.entity_id
_entity_poly.type
_entity_poly.pdbx_seq_one_letter_code
_entity_poly.pdbx_strand_id
1 'polypeptide(L)'
;MRRTRTPLPKTQSPATLLGVMRRATSKSLFIRQLLQSGRAPCVLLLLLVILPACTPRVAIRPRVPTFAQLIAQLSEEGGYFPSDNLISNELGYQKVLQKLDELNVRGGVYIGVGPEQNFTYIAAVRPTYAFILDIRRENRLQHLFYKALFVLARHRAEYLAMWLGRPLREPSDRWAHASVADLVRLMETTPPDSDYVRMTLERVSATIERRFGVPLTPEDRRSIAYIAQSFSEHGLDIRYESHFRRSWRQFPTLRQLLLETDLTGRPRNFLATEESFQFLKRLQEQDRIIPVTGDFAGPKALRAIGDYIRSLGETVSVFYVSNVEYYLLQNDTFAAFAENVKTLPRTERSLIIRSYVGYGISHPEALPGYFITTLLQRMNEFIRLYEAGEYRTYWDVGLLDYIPVR
;
A
#
# COMPACT_ATOMS: atom_id res chain seq x y z
N MET A 1 -60.26 -25.00 9.57
CA MET A 1 -61.09 -23.81 9.91
C MET A 1 -60.46 -22.63 9.16
N ARG A 2 -61.04 -22.27 8.06
CA ARG A 2 -61.85 -21.10 7.72
C ARG A 2 -61.17 -19.78 8.12
N ARG A 3 -60.62 -19.11 7.07
CA ARG A 3 -61.01 -17.79 6.50
C ARG A 3 -60.67 -16.60 7.43
N THR A 4 -60.04 -15.55 6.96
CA THR A 4 -60.64 -14.59 5.97
C THR A 4 -59.53 -13.69 5.36
N ARG A 5 -59.74 -13.44 4.06
CA ARG A 5 -59.12 -12.39 3.21
C ARG A 5 -59.84 -11.06 3.46
N THR A 6 -59.15 -9.90 3.21
CA THR A 6 -59.58 -8.84 2.27
C THR A 6 -59.00 -7.47 2.68
N PRO A 7 -59.01 -6.45 1.82
CA PRO A 7 -58.32 -6.28 0.53
C PRO A 7 -57.55 -4.92 0.41
N LEU A 8 -56.85 -4.80 -0.69
CA LEU A 8 -56.25 -3.55 -1.21
C LEU A 8 -57.31 -2.52 -1.64
N PRO A 9 -56.97 -1.25 -1.68
CA PRO A 9 -57.56 -0.36 -2.68
C PRO A 9 -56.56 0.20 -3.70
N LYS A 10 -57.15 0.42 -4.84
CA LYS A 10 -56.71 0.69 -6.21
C LYS A 10 -56.04 2.06 -6.42
N THR A 11 -55.10 2.02 -7.31
CA THR A 11 -54.76 2.97 -8.40
C THR A 11 -55.55 4.27 -8.54
N GLN A 12 -54.85 5.37 -8.71
CA GLN A 12 -55.20 6.40 -9.69
C GLN A 12 -53.95 7.04 -10.29
N SER A 13 -53.87 7.05 -11.58
CA SER A 13 -52.99 7.77 -12.49
C SER A 13 -53.83 8.83 -13.24
N PRO A 14 -53.28 9.57 -14.18
CA PRO A 14 -52.56 10.82 -14.08
C PRO A 14 -53.37 11.96 -14.74
N ALA A 15 -53.01 13.20 -14.54
CA ALA A 15 -53.25 14.25 -15.53
C ALA A 15 -52.60 15.59 -15.17
N THR A 16 -51.91 16.12 -16.15
CA THR A 16 -51.89 17.49 -16.61
C THR A 16 -51.34 18.58 -15.67
N LEU A 17 -50.24 19.22 -16.09
CA LEU A 17 -50.41 20.61 -16.50
C LEU A 17 -49.13 21.26 -17.06
N LEU A 18 -49.28 21.60 -18.31
CA LEU A 18 -48.73 22.80 -18.93
C LEU A 18 -49.12 24.03 -18.15
N GLY A 19 -48.20 25.00 -18.09
CA GLY A 19 -48.54 26.41 -17.89
C GLY A 19 -47.70 27.08 -16.82
N VAL A 20 -46.68 27.75 -17.24
CA VAL A 20 -46.48 29.21 -17.08
C VAL A 20 -45.13 29.62 -17.69
N MET A 21 -45.13 29.82 -18.98
CA MET A 21 -44.31 30.86 -19.60
C MET A 21 -45.16 32.12 -19.66
N ARG A 22 -44.75 33.20 -19.00
CA ARG A 22 -44.95 34.60 -19.35
C ARG A 22 -44.75 35.47 -18.13
N ARG A 23 -43.62 36.15 -18.08
CA ARG A 23 -43.47 37.55 -17.61
C ARG A 23 -41.99 37.95 -17.61
N ALA A 24 -41.57 38.38 -18.76
CA ALA A 24 -40.35 39.17 -18.91
C ALA A 24 -40.58 40.21 -20.02
N THR A 25 -41.47 41.15 -19.78
CA THR A 25 -41.58 42.36 -20.60
C THR A 25 -42.16 43.48 -19.74
N SER A 26 -41.36 44.14 -18.94
CA SER A 26 -41.70 45.44 -18.33
C SER A 26 -40.47 46.09 -17.69
N LYS A 27 -39.38 46.23 -18.40
CA LYS A 27 -38.27 47.11 -17.99
C LYS A 27 -37.71 47.99 -19.13
N SER A 28 -38.31 48.00 -20.30
CA SER A 28 -37.83 48.81 -21.42
C SER A 28 -38.58 50.14 -21.60
N LEU A 29 -39.66 50.38 -20.85
CA LEU A 29 -40.44 51.61 -20.99
C LEU A 29 -40.03 52.74 -20.04
N PHE A 30 -39.29 52.43 -18.99
CA PHE A 30 -38.93 53.46 -17.98
C PHE A 30 -37.66 54.26 -18.34
N ILE A 31 -36.86 53.78 -19.27
CA ILE A 31 -35.61 54.47 -19.68
C ILE A 31 -35.85 55.50 -20.80
N ARG A 32 -36.96 55.41 -21.55
CA ARG A 32 -37.26 56.38 -22.62
C ARG A 32 -37.90 57.67 -22.16
N GLN A 33 -38.45 57.75 -20.93
CA GLN A 33 -39.12 58.96 -20.41
C GLN A 33 -38.17 59.87 -19.64
N LEU A 34 -36.97 59.52 -19.32
CA LEU A 34 -35.98 60.32 -18.57
C LEU A 34 -35.03 61.12 -19.46
N LEU A 35 -35.11 60.97 -20.80
CA LEU A 35 -34.23 61.63 -21.76
C LEU A 35 -34.90 62.90 -22.41
N GLN A 36 -36.12 63.26 -22.03
CA GLN A 36 -36.83 64.42 -22.60
C GLN A 36 -37.01 65.64 -21.69
N SER A 37 -36.45 65.61 -20.48
CA SER A 37 -36.46 66.83 -19.63
C SER A 37 -35.03 67.30 -19.44
N GLY A 38 -34.66 68.30 -20.17
CA GLY A 38 -33.34 68.98 -20.22
C GLY A 38 -32.92 69.62 -18.89
N ARG A 39 -32.68 68.84 -17.84
CA ARG A 39 -32.04 69.25 -16.60
C ARG A 39 -31.12 68.18 -16.09
N ALA A 40 -29.92 68.12 -16.63
CA ALA A 40 -28.79 67.55 -16.00
C ALA A 40 -27.59 68.46 -16.14
N PRO A 41 -26.92 68.71 -15.04
CA PRO A 41 -25.66 68.00 -14.91
C PRO A 41 -25.27 67.83 -13.42
N CYS A 42 -25.79 66.85 -12.71
CA CYS A 42 -25.23 66.50 -11.39
C CYS A 42 -25.40 65.03 -10.98
N VAL A 43 -25.85 64.16 -11.87
CA VAL A 43 -26.07 62.74 -11.52
C VAL A 43 -25.04 61.80 -12.15
N LEU A 44 -24.14 62.36 -12.99
CA LEU A 44 -23.13 61.48 -13.69
C LEU A 44 -21.88 61.16 -12.87
N LEU A 45 -21.77 61.72 -11.63
CA LEU A 45 -20.55 61.48 -10.80
C LEU A 45 -20.73 60.44 -9.70
N LEU A 46 -21.92 59.84 -9.54
CA LEU A 46 -22.18 58.86 -8.46
C LEU A 46 -22.37 57.40 -8.92
N LEU A 47 -22.23 57.12 -10.22
CA LEU A 47 -22.38 55.75 -10.76
C LEU A 47 -21.07 55.05 -11.09
N LEU A 48 -19.91 55.61 -10.74
CA LEU A 48 -18.56 55.10 -11.05
C LEU A 48 -17.87 54.46 -9.84
N VAL A 49 -18.55 54.22 -8.72
CA VAL A 49 -17.89 53.74 -7.48
C VAL A 49 -18.34 52.34 -7.06
N ILE A 50 -19.20 51.64 -7.78
CA ILE A 50 -19.57 50.26 -7.44
C ILE A 50 -19.39 49.34 -8.66
N LEU A 51 -18.16 49.26 -9.18
CA LEU A 51 -17.70 48.03 -9.82
C LEU A 51 -17.07 47.18 -8.71
N PRO A 52 -17.63 46.01 -8.38
CA PRO A 52 -16.90 45.07 -7.53
C PRO A 52 -15.61 44.79 -8.24
N ALA A 53 -14.48 45.15 -7.63
CA ALA A 53 -13.18 44.71 -8.07
C ALA A 53 -13.22 43.16 -8.06
N CYS A 54 -13.48 42.56 -9.21
CA CYS A 54 -13.25 41.14 -9.45
C CYS A 54 -11.72 40.95 -9.36
N THR A 55 -11.19 40.89 -8.14
CA THR A 55 -9.86 40.35 -7.94
C THR A 55 -9.89 38.92 -8.44
N PRO A 56 -9.09 38.57 -9.44
CA PRO A 56 -9.02 37.18 -9.85
C PRO A 56 -8.57 36.39 -8.60
N ARG A 57 -9.48 35.56 -8.05
CA ARG A 57 -9.07 34.56 -7.08
C ARG A 57 -8.07 33.66 -7.85
N VAL A 58 -6.79 33.92 -7.61
CA VAL A 58 -5.73 32.97 -8.00
C VAL A 58 -6.11 31.68 -7.30
N ALA A 59 -6.64 30.74 -8.04
CA ALA A 59 -6.88 29.39 -7.55
C ALA A 59 -5.50 28.85 -7.15
N ILE A 60 -5.19 28.89 -5.87
CA ILE A 60 -3.99 28.24 -5.32
C ILE A 60 -4.19 26.76 -5.63
N ARG A 61 -3.52 26.27 -6.68
CA ARG A 61 -3.46 24.83 -6.94
C ARG A 61 -2.93 24.19 -5.67
N PRO A 62 -3.61 23.21 -5.09
CA PRO A 62 -3.10 22.52 -3.91
C PRO A 62 -1.70 22.03 -4.25
N ARG A 63 -0.73 22.42 -3.44
CA ARG A 63 0.66 22.03 -3.64
C ARG A 63 0.74 20.52 -3.40
N VAL A 64 1.20 19.76 -4.40
CA VAL A 64 1.45 18.33 -4.25
C VAL A 64 2.42 18.14 -3.08
N PRO A 65 2.08 17.32 -2.07
CA PRO A 65 2.95 17.12 -0.93
C PRO A 65 4.27 16.50 -1.37
N THR A 66 5.37 16.89 -0.72
CA THR A 66 6.65 16.17 -0.88
C THR A 66 6.54 14.77 -0.30
N PHE A 67 7.47 13.87 -0.67
CA PHE A 67 7.50 12.51 -0.15
C PHE A 67 7.47 12.45 1.39
N ALA A 68 8.30 13.26 2.05
CA ALA A 68 8.33 13.35 3.51
C ALA A 68 7.00 13.88 4.09
N GLN A 69 6.41 14.90 3.46
CA GLN A 69 5.10 15.43 3.88
C GLN A 69 3.99 14.38 3.72
N LEU A 70 4.01 13.61 2.62
CA LEU A 70 3.03 12.56 2.38
C LEU A 70 3.13 11.47 3.45
N ILE A 71 4.34 10.97 3.76
CA ILE A 71 4.53 10.02 4.87
C ILE A 71 3.96 10.56 6.18
N ALA A 72 4.27 11.83 6.54
CA ALA A 72 3.79 12.44 7.77
C ALA A 72 2.26 12.61 7.80
N GLN A 73 1.65 12.97 6.67
CA GLN A 73 0.19 13.13 6.55
C GLN A 73 -0.55 11.80 6.70
N LEU A 74 -0.02 10.72 6.10
CA LEU A 74 -0.65 9.40 6.11
C LEU A 74 -0.39 8.63 7.42
N SER A 75 0.73 8.89 8.10
CA SER A 75 1.10 8.16 9.32
C SER A 75 0.33 8.64 10.54
N GLU A 76 0.19 7.74 11.49
CA GLU A 76 -0.27 7.97 12.86
C GLU A 76 0.79 7.49 13.85
N GLU A 77 0.50 7.57 15.13
CA GLU A 77 1.38 7.03 16.17
C GLU A 77 1.57 5.53 15.98
N GLY A 78 2.82 5.09 16.06
CA GLY A 78 3.17 3.67 15.94
C GLY A 78 2.87 2.90 17.22
N GLY A 79 2.89 1.57 17.09
CA GLY A 79 2.71 0.65 18.19
C GLY A 79 3.87 -0.35 18.28
N TYR A 80 3.76 -1.25 19.24
CA TYR A 80 4.71 -2.31 19.46
C TYR A 80 4.27 -3.63 18.84
N PHE A 81 5.21 -4.32 18.22
CA PHE A 81 5.06 -5.70 17.79
C PHE A 81 6.29 -6.51 18.25
N PRO A 82 6.11 -7.74 18.79
CA PRO A 82 7.19 -8.47 19.45
C PRO A 82 8.13 -9.21 18.48
N SER A 83 8.62 -8.51 17.48
CA SER A 83 9.60 -9.03 16.52
C SER A 83 10.27 -7.88 15.78
N ASP A 84 11.54 -8.04 15.45
CA ASP A 84 12.25 -7.10 14.57
C ASP A 84 11.72 -7.19 13.13
N ASN A 85 11.22 -8.37 12.74
CA ASN A 85 10.60 -8.62 11.44
C ASN A 85 11.45 -8.08 10.27
N LEU A 86 12.78 -8.34 10.34
CA LEU A 86 13.72 -7.85 9.33
C LEU A 86 13.51 -8.51 7.97
N ILE A 87 13.05 -9.77 7.97
CA ILE A 87 12.65 -10.50 6.76
C ILE A 87 11.30 -11.18 6.98
N SER A 88 10.67 -11.61 5.89
CA SER A 88 9.43 -12.38 5.94
C SER A 88 9.60 -13.73 6.67
N ASN A 89 8.57 -14.14 7.38
CA ASN A 89 8.43 -15.49 7.94
C ASN A 89 7.61 -16.42 7.04
N GLU A 90 7.25 -16.00 5.84
CA GLU A 90 6.26 -16.61 4.95
C GLU A 90 6.95 -17.26 3.75
N LEU A 91 7.44 -18.50 3.88
CA LEU A 91 8.11 -19.18 2.77
C LEU A 91 7.20 -19.30 1.52
N GLY A 92 5.91 -19.57 1.72
CA GLY A 92 4.96 -19.80 0.63
C GLY A 92 4.44 -18.55 -0.10
N TYR A 93 4.99 -17.35 0.16
CA TYR A 93 4.46 -16.08 -0.37
C TYR A 93 4.36 -16.00 -1.90
N GLN A 94 5.17 -16.77 -2.65
CA GLN A 94 5.12 -16.80 -4.12
C GLN A 94 4.01 -17.71 -4.69
N LYS A 95 3.38 -18.55 -3.87
CA LYS A 95 2.45 -19.59 -4.36
C LYS A 95 1.15 -19.02 -4.97
N VAL A 96 0.79 -17.80 -4.63
CA VAL A 96 -0.38 -17.10 -5.19
C VAL A 96 -0.09 -16.34 -6.49
N LEU A 97 1.17 -16.21 -6.90
CA LEU A 97 1.54 -15.33 -8.02
C LEU A 97 0.98 -15.81 -9.36
N GLN A 98 0.92 -17.12 -9.59
CA GLN A 98 0.29 -17.67 -10.79
C GLN A 98 -1.20 -17.32 -10.83
N LYS A 99 -1.91 -17.45 -9.72
CA LYS A 99 -3.33 -17.10 -9.64
C LYS A 99 -3.59 -15.61 -9.85
N LEU A 100 -2.70 -14.73 -9.38
CA LEU A 100 -2.78 -13.30 -9.68
C LEU A 100 -2.66 -13.02 -11.19
N ASP A 101 -1.78 -13.74 -11.90
CA ASP A 101 -1.67 -13.64 -13.36
C ASP A 101 -2.94 -14.16 -14.06
N GLU A 102 -3.47 -15.32 -13.67
CA GLU A 102 -4.72 -15.90 -14.20
C GLU A 102 -5.91 -14.96 -14.02
N LEU A 103 -6.00 -14.30 -12.88
CA LEU A 103 -7.02 -13.30 -12.58
C LEU A 103 -6.74 -11.95 -13.25
N ASN A 104 -5.62 -11.82 -13.96
CA ASN A 104 -5.14 -10.60 -14.60
C ASN A 104 -5.15 -9.39 -13.64
N VAL A 105 -4.61 -9.58 -12.42
CA VAL A 105 -4.51 -8.52 -11.39
C VAL A 105 -3.28 -7.67 -11.69
N ARG A 106 -3.50 -6.51 -12.30
CA ARG A 106 -2.43 -5.58 -12.68
C ARG A 106 -2.87 -4.13 -12.55
N GLY A 107 -1.92 -3.24 -12.25
CA GLY A 107 -2.18 -1.80 -12.10
C GLY A 107 -2.89 -1.45 -10.80
N GLY A 108 -3.56 -0.30 -10.77
CA GLY A 108 -4.20 0.24 -9.57
C GLY A 108 -3.21 0.50 -8.45
N VAL A 109 -3.64 0.33 -7.21
CA VAL A 109 -2.81 0.58 -6.02
C VAL A 109 -2.64 -0.69 -5.20
N TYR A 110 -1.41 -0.89 -4.71
CA TYR A 110 -1.05 -1.95 -3.77
C TYR A 110 -0.99 -1.38 -2.35
N ILE A 111 -1.56 -2.08 -1.38
CA ILE A 111 -1.34 -1.85 0.05
C ILE A 111 -0.75 -3.13 0.63
N GLY A 112 0.26 -3.01 1.51
CA GLY A 112 0.85 -4.17 2.16
C GLY A 112 1.42 -3.86 3.53
N VAL A 113 1.93 -4.89 4.22
CA VAL A 113 2.52 -4.82 5.56
C VAL A 113 3.80 -5.63 5.63
N GLY A 114 4.67 -5.30 6.57
CA GLY A 114 5.91 -6.05 6.82
C GLY A 114 7.03 -5.74 5.84
N PRO A 115 8.05 -6.62 5.73
CA PRO A 115 9.31 -6.30 5.07
C PRO A 115 9.31 -6.52 3.55
N GLU A 116 10.38 -7.11 3.03
CA GLU A 116 10.78 -7.16 1.62
C GLU A 116 9.85 -7.96 0.70
N GLN A 117 9.06 -8.92 1.20
CA GLN A 117 8.18 -9.73 0.35
C GLN A 117 7.15 -8.87 -0.41
N ASN A 118 6.82 -7.69 0.11
CA ASN A 118 5.97 -6.70 -0.57
C ASN A 118 6.50 -6.37 -1.97
N PHE A 119 7.83 -6.29 -2.14
CA PHE A 119 8.42 -5.97 -3.44
C PHE A 119 8.11 -7.04 -4.49
N THR A 120 7.98 -8.30 -4.09
CA THR A 120 7.58 -9.38 -4.98
C THR A 120 6.14 -9.21 -5.49
N TYR A 121 5.20 -8.90 -4.61
CA TYR A 121 3.82 -8.62 -5.00
C TYR A 121 3.71 -7.35 -5.85
N ILE A 122 4.43 -6.29 -5.48
CA ILE A 122 4.47 -5.05 -6.25
C ILE A 122 5.03 -5.31 -7.66
N ALA A 123 6.11 -6.11 -7.79
CA ALA A 123 6.68 -6.47 -9.08
C ALA A 123 5.72 -7.31 -9.94
N ALA A 124 4.90 -8.18 -9.33
CA ALA A 124 3.91 -9.00 -10.01
C ALA A 124 2.69 -8.19 -10.46
N VAL A 125 2.12 -7.36 -9.57
CA VAL A 125 0.90 -6.58 -9.81
C VAL A 125 1.16 -5.34 -10.67
N ARG A 126 2.37 -4.79 -10.62
CA ARG A 126 2.78 -3.55 -11.32
C ARG A 126 1.84 -2.36 -11.06
N PRO A 127 1.59 -2.02 -9.79
CA PRO A 127 0.69 -0.93 -9.43
C PRO A 127 1.27 0.43 -9.82
N THR A 128 0.40 1.45 -9.88
CA THR A 128 0.80 2.86 -10.06
C THR A 128 1.38 3.44 -8.78
N TYR A 129 0.88 3.03 -7.62
CA TYR A 129 1.38 3.36 -6.28
C TYR A 129 1.35 2.14 -5.38
N ALA A 130 2.22 2.12 -4.38
CA ALA A 130 2.22 1.14 -3.32
C ALA A 130 2.38 1.83 -1.95
N PHE A 131 1.60 1.38 -0.97
CA PHE A 131 1.70 1.82 0.43
C PHE A 131 2.09 0.62 1.29
N ILE A 132 3.12 0.79 2.11
CA ILE A 132 3.51 -0.22 3.08
C ILE A 132 3.17 0.33 4.47
N LEU A 133 2.06 -0.16 5.03
CA LEU A 133 1.52 0.25 6.31
C LEU A 133 1.88 -0.79 7.37
N ASP A 134 2.64 -0.39 8.37
CA ASP A 134 3.01 -1.25 9.50
C ASP A 134 2.89 -0.46 10.81
N ILE A 135 2.46 -1.14 11.86
CA ILE A 135 2.31 -0.54 13.18
C ILE A 135 3.68 -0.06 13.74
N ARG A 136 4.78 -0.68 13.32
CA ARG A 136 6.13 -0.36 13.80
C ARG A 136 6.78 0.77 13.01
N ARG A 137 7.31 1.75 13.71
CA ARG A 137 8.15 2.80 13.11
C ARG A 137 9.39 2.21 12.43
N GLU A 138 9.98 1.16 12.99
CA GLU A 138 11.17 0.49 12.48
C GLU A 138 10.94 -0.09 11.10
N ASN A 139 9.75 -0.62 10.80
CA ASN A 139 9.41 -1.08 9.46
C ASN A 139 9.44 0.08 8.45
N ARG A 140 8.92 1.25 8.81
CA ARG A 140 9.03 2.45 7.96
C ARG A 140 10.50 2.82 7.70
N LEU A 141 11.37 2.78 8.72
CA LEU A 141 12.79 3.05 8.58
C LEU A 141 13.48 2.01 7.70
N GLN A 142 13.09 0.74 7.81
CA GLN A 142 13.56 -0.35 6.96
C GLN A 142 13.18 -0.13 5.50
N HIS A 143 11.96 0.31 5.21
CA HIS A 143 11.55 0.64 3.85
C HIS A 143 12.25 1.90 3.31
N LEU A 144 12.58 2.89 4.14
CA LEU A 144 13.43 4.01 3.75
C LEU A 144 14.86 3.55 3.44
N PHE A 145 15.40 2.61 4.21
CA PHE A 145 16.68 1.96 3.93
C PHE A 145 16.63 1.23 2.57
N TYR A 146 15.65 0.38 2.33
CA TYR A 146 15.46 -0.29 1.04
C TYR A 146 15.29 0.70 -0.12
N LYS A 147 14.50 1.77 0.06
CA LYS A 147 14.35 2.83 -0.95
C LYS A 147 15.68 3.45 -1.31
N ALA A 148 16.51 3.75 -0.32
CA ALA A 148 17.86 4.29 -0.57
C ALA A 148 18.72 3.29 -1.34
N LEU A 149 18.70 2.00 -0.99
CA LEU A 149 19.44 0.97 -1.73
C LEU A 149 18.96 0.85 -3.19
N PHE A 150 17.64 0.86 -3.46
CA PHE A 150 17.11 0.87 -4.83
C PHE A 150 17.62 2.04 -5.64
N VAL A 151 17.65 3.23 -5.04
CA VAL A 151 18.09 4.46 -5.71
C VAL A 151 19.60 4.46 -5.96
N LEU A 152 20.38 3.93 -5.04
CA LEU A 152 21.85 3.91 -5.11
C LEU A 152 22.37 2.80 -6.04
N ALA A 153 21.66 1.67 -6.14
CA ALA A 153 22.06 0.55 -6.98
C ALA A 153 21.71 0.79 -8.44
N ARG A 154 22.60 0.43 -9.37
CA ARG A 154 22.31 0.39 -10.80
C ARG A 154 21.56 -0.88 -11.17
N HIS A 155 21.94 -2.00 -10.59
CA HIS A 155 21.45 -3.34 -10.86
C HIS A 155 21.14 -4.11 -9.57
N ARG A 156 20.34 -5.17 -9.68
CA ARG A 156 19.95 -6.03 -8.55
C ARG A 156 21.12 -6.65 -7.80
N ALA A 157 22.25 -6.90 -8.48
CA ALA A 157 23.47 -7.41 -7.82
C ALA A 157 24.08 -6.36 -6.89
N GLU A 158 24.16 -5.08 -7.30
CA GLU A 158 24.59 -3.99 -6.43
C GLU A 158 23.66 -3.77 -5.24
N TYR A 159 22.33 -3.86 -5.50
CA TYR A 159 21.33 -3.79 -4.45
C TYR A 159 21.58 -4.87 -3.38
N LEU A 160 21.72 -6.13 -3.81
CA LEU A 160 21.95 -7.25 -2.91
C LEU A 160 23.29 -7.14 -2.18
N ALA A 161 24.34 -6.67 -2.86
CA ALA A 161 25.67 -6.42 -2.28
C ALA A 161 25.59 -5.36 -1.16
N MET A 162 24.94 -4.24 -1.41
CA MET A 162 24.73 -3.19 -0.39
C MET A 162 23.83 -3.66 0.74
N TRP A 163 22.77 -4.41 0.44
CA TRP A 163 21.84 -4.95 1.43
C TRP A 163 22.55 -5.88 2.42
N LEU A 164 23.45 -6.76 1.92
CA LEU A 164 24.14 -7.75 2.73
C LEU A 164 25.56 -7.31 3.19
N GLY A 165 25.97 -6.07 2.89
CA GLY A 165 27.30 -5.58 3.25
C GLY A 165 28.45 -6.34 2.60
N ARG A 166 28.27 -6.85 1.36
CA ARG A 166 29.19 -7.73 0.64
C ARG A 166 29.61 -7.11 -0.69
N PRO A 167 30.76 -6.41 -0.78
CA PRO A 167 31.12 -5.64 -1.97
C PRO A 167 31.34 -6.54 -3.20
N LEU A 168 30.82 -6.11 -4.35
CA LEU A 168 31.14 -6.75 -5.63
C LEU A 168 32.59 -6.51 -6.02
N ARG A 169 33.31 -7.57 -6.39
CA ARG A 169 34.69 -7.48 -6.91
C ARG A 169 34.74 -7.17 -8.40
N GLU A 170 33.65 -7.41 -9.11
CA GLU A 170 33.50 -7.25 -10.55
C GLU A 170 32.37 -6.26 -10.85
N PRO A 171 32.38 -5.60 -12.04
CA PRO A 171 31.32 -4.73 -12.46
C PRO A 171 29.95 -5.40 -12.39
N SER A 172 28.94 -4.72 -11.88
CA SER A 172 27.58 -5.25 -11.66
C SER A 172 26.87 -5.66 -12.95
N ASP A 173 27.23 -5.04 -14.08
CA ASP A 173 26.65 -5.32 -15.40
C ASP A 173 26.80 -6.79 -15.81
N ARG A 174 27.89 -7.42 -15.36
CA ARG A 174 28.12 -8.86 -15.58
C ARG A 174 27.01 -9.74 -14.99
N TRP A 175 26.36 -9.25 -13.93
CA TRP A 175 25.33 -9.97 -13.18
C TRP A 175 23.89 -9.63 -13.60
N ALA A 176 23.71 -8.74 -14.59
CA ALA A 176 22.39 -8.31 -15.02
C ALA A 176 21.49 -9.46 -15.51
N HIS A 177 22.09 -10.49 -16.13
CA HIS A 177 21.39 -11.67 -16.64
C HIS A 177 21.56 -12.93 -15.78
N ALA A 178 22.26 -12.84 -14.65
CA ALA A 178 22.44 -13.98 -13.75
C ALA A 178 21.11 -14.48 -13.19
N SER A 179 21.00 -15.76 -12.88
CA SER A 179 19.85 -16.26 -12.12
C SER A 179 19.90 -15.75 -10.67
N VAL A 180 18.75 -15.77 -9.97
CA VAL A 180 18.74 -15.43 -8.54
C VAL A 180 19.60 -16.42 -7.74
N ALA A 181 19.70 -17.67 -8.18
CA ALA A 181 20.58 -18.67 -7.57
C ALA A 181 22.06 -18.30 -7.72
N ASP A 182 22.47 -17.75 -8.86
CA ASP A 182 23.85 -17.27 -9.04
C ASP A 182 24.14 -16.04 -8.17
N LEU A 183 23.18 -15.14 -8.02
CA LEU A 183 23.31 -13.98 -7.11
C LEU A 183 23.43 -14.44 -5.64
N VAL A 184 22.63 -15.43 -5.24
CA VAL A 184 22.73 -16.04 -3.91
C VAL A 184 24.11 -16.65 -3.71
N ARG A 185 24.60 -17.45 -4.66
CA ARG A 185 25.95 -18.06 -4.62
C ARG A 185 27.06 -16.98 -4.57
N LEU A 186 26.92 -15.91 -5.34
CA LEU A 186 27.86 -14.79 -5.29
C LEU A 186 27.94 -14.21 -3.87
N MET A 187 26.80 -14.00 -3.22
CA MET A 187 26.76 -13.46 -1.86
C MET A 187 27.28 -14.46 -0.83
N GLU A 188 27.11 -15.77 -1.03
CA GLU A 188 27.70 -16.81 -0.17
C GLU A 188 29.21 -16.79 -0.17
N THR A 189 29.81 -16.58 -1.34
CA THR A 189 31.25 -16.62 -1.54
C THR A 189 31.94 -15.26 -1.29
N THR A 190 31.16 -14.19 -1.15
CA THR A 190 31.70 -12.85 -0.87
C THR A 190 31.65 -12.58 0.64
N PRO A 191 32.78 -12.35 1.31
CA PRO A 191 32.78 -12.03 2.74
C PRO A 191 32.15 -10.66 3.01
N PRO A 192 31.56 -10.46 4.20
CA PRO A 192 31.12 -9.14 4.63
C PRO A 192 32.32 -8.20 4.81
N ASP A 193 32.10 -6.90 4.61
CA ASP A 193 33.11 -5.86 4.72
C ASP A 193 32.54 -4.70 5.55
N SER A 194 33.12 -4.46 6.71
CA SER A 194 32.66 -3.44 7.65
C SER A 194 32.83 -2.01 7.13
N ASP A 195 33.86 -1.74 6.35
CA ASP A 195 34.04 -0.43 5.72
C ASP A 195 33.01 -0.19 4.63
N TYR A 196 32.69 -1.23 3.84
CA TYR A 196 31.62 -1.16 2.85
C TYR A 196 30.24 -0.92 3.49
N VAL A 197 29.95 -1.58 4.62
CA VAL A 197 28.73 -1.35 5.42
C VAL A 197 28.68 0.09 5.91
N ARG A 198 29.76 0.60 6.50
CA ARG A 198 29.85 1.98 6.99
C ARG A 198 29.60 2.99 5.86
N MET A 199 30.32 2.85 4.74
CA MET A 199 30.15 3.71 3.55
C MET A 199 28.72 3.64 3.00
N THR A 200 28.11 2.45 2.97
CA THR A 200 26.74 2.27 2.53
C THR A 200 25.76 2.99 3.46
N LEU A 201 25.92 2.87 4.77
CA LEU A 201 25.10 3.57 5.77
C LEU A 201 25.18 5.09 5.67
N GLU A 202 26.38 5.63 5.45
CA GLU A 202 26.58 7.07 5.23
C GLU A 202 25.82 7.55 3.99
N ARG A 203 25.92 6.81 2.88
CA ARG A 203 25.21 7.09 1.62
C ARG A 203 23.69 6.96 1.79
N VAL A 204 23.22 5.92 2.45
CA VAL A 204 21.81 5.67 2.75
C VAL A 204 21.23 6.83 3.58
N SER A 205 21.88 7.19 4.69
CA SER A 205 21.43 8.29 5.55
C SER A 205 21.37 9.62 4.80
N ALA A 206 22.43 9.93 4.05
CA ALA A 206 22.46 11.12 3.21
C ALA A 206 21.37 11.14 2.13
N THR A 207 21.04 9.96 1.54
CA THR A 207 19.99 9.84 0.55
C THR A 207 18.60 10.05 1.17
N ILE A 208 18.35 9.48 2.35
CA ILE A 208 17.08 9.64 3.07
C ILE A 208 16.84 11.11 3.42
N GLU A 209 17.87 11.79 3.97
CA GLU A 209 17.71 13.17 4.39
C GLU A 209 17.71 14.17 3.26
N ARG A 210 18.66 14.07 2.32
CA ARG A 210 18.87 15.09 1.29
C ARG A 210 17.97 14.89 0.06
N ARG A 211 17.79 13.62 -0.36
CA ARG A 211 17.01 13.33 -1.56
C ARG A 211 15.53 13.11 -1.24
N PHE A 212 15.20 12.36 -0.16
CA PHE A 212 13.81 12.10 0.19
C PHE A 212 13.23 13.16 1.12
N GLY A 213 14.07 14.03 1.72
CA GLY A 213 13.64 15.10 2.62
C GLY A 213 13.10 14.59 3.96
N VAL A 214 13.41 13.34 4.34
CA VAL A 214 12.94 12.73 5.59
C VAL A 214 14.01 12.94 6.66
N PRO A 215 13.77 13.75 7.71
CA PRO A 215 14.73 13.95 8.78
C PRO A 215 14.88 12.68 9.62
N LEU A 216 16.11 12.37 9.99
CA LEU A 216 16.45 11.22 10.83
C LEU A 216 16.87 11.68 12.23
N THR A 217 16.16 11.21 13.25
CA THR A 217 16.58 11.38 14.64
C THR A 217 17.80 10.51 14.96
N PRO A 218 18.50 10.73 16.08
CA PRO A 218 19.55 9.81 16.52
C PRO A 218 19.07 8.36 16.70
N GLU A 219 17.83 8.17 17.17
CA GLU A 219 17.17 6.85 17.27
C GLU A 219 16.98 6.21 15.89
N ASP A 220 16.45 6.97 14.93
CA ASP A 220 16.24 6.49 13.56
C ASP A 220 17.55 6.02 12.93
N ARG A 221 18.64 6.76 13.15
CA ARG A 221 19.96 6.38 12.66
C ARG A 221 20.48 5.10 13.32
N ARG A 222 20.25 4.92 14.64
CA ARG A 222 20.58 3.66 15.34
C ARG A 222 19.79 2.49 14.80
N SER A 223 18.49 2.67 14.56
CA SER A 223 17.64 1.62 13.99
C SER A 223 18.09 1.24 12.58
N ILE A 224 18.39 2.20 11.72
CA ILE A 224 18.90 1.93 10.36
C ILE A 224 20.28 1.23 10.42
N ALA A 225 21.15 1.64 11.34
CA ALA A 225 22.44 0.98 11.54
C ALA A 225 22.27 -0.46 12.01
N TYR A 226 21.39 -0.72 12.97
CA TYR A 226 21.04 -2.05 13.44
C TYR A 226 20.53 -2.94 12.30
N ILE A 227 19.61 -2.43 11.46
CA ILE A 227 19.10 -3.15 10.28
C ILE A 227 20.25 -3.56 9.36
N ALA A 228 21.11 -2.61 8.99
CA ALA A 228 22.23 -2.89 8.08
C ALA A 228 23.26 -3.85 8.66
N GLN A 229 23.58 -3.72 9.95
CA GLN A 229 24.49 -4.62 10.66
C GLN A 229 23.94 -6.03 10.74
N SER A 230 22.66 -6.18 11.10
CA SER A 230 21.98 -7.50 11.16
C SER A 230 22.06 -8.23 9.82
N PHE A 231 21.80 -7.54 8.70
CA PHE A 231 21.93 -8.13 7.36
C PHE A 231 23.38 -8.47 7.01
N SER A 232 24.34 -7.67 7.41
CA SER A 232 25.76 -7.95 7.15
C SER A 232 26.27 -9.14 7.97
N GLU A 233 25.93 -9.19 9.26
CA GLU A 233 26.37 -10.24 10.19
C GLU A 233 25.79 -11.61 9.84
N HIS A 234 24.48 -11.67 9.63
CA HIS A 234 23.78 -12.93 9.37
C HIS A 234 23.70 -13.27 7.87
N GLY A 235 23.84 -12.28 6.99
CA GLY A 235 23.83 -12.45 5.53
C GLY A 235 22.58 -13.18 5.06
N LEU A 236 22.75 -14.20 4.23
CA LEU A 236 21.68 -15.04 3.68
C LEU A 236 21.05 -15.97 4.72
N ASP A 237 21.66 -16.15 5.88
CA ASP A 237 21.14 -17.01 6.95
C ASP A 237 20.31 -16.26 7.98
N ILE A 238 20.12 -14.94 7.81
CA ILE A 238 19.20 -14.15 8.63
C ILE A 238 17.81 -14.78 8.62
N ARG A 239 17.14 -14.77 9.77
CA ARG A 239 15.81 -15.35 9.97
C ARG A 239 14.90 -14.34 10.66
N TYR A 240 13.59 -14.59 10.53
CA TYR A 240 12.60 -13.93 11.38
C TYR A 240 12.79 -14.37 12.82
N GLU A 241 12.85 -13.41 13.75
CA GLU A 241 12.93 -13.66 15.18
C GLU A 241 11.73 -13.07 15.92
N SER A 242 11.18 -13.83 16.87
CA SER A 242 10.13 -13.39 17.76
C SER A 242 10.68 -13.24 19.17
N HIS A 243 10.50 -12.08 19.79
CA HIS A 243 10.98 -11.78 21.14
C HIS A 243 10.26 -12.59 22.25
N PHE A 244 9.11 -13.20 21.96
CA PHE A 244 8.29 -13.91 22.96
C PHE A 244 8.44 -15.43 22.99
N ARG A 245 9.01 -16.03 21.95
CA ARG A 245 9.14 -17.49 21.90
C ARG A 245 10.47 -17.90 21.27
N ARG A 246 11.24 -18.72 21.97
CA ARG A 246 12.10 -19.68 21.25
C ARG A 246 11.16 -20.50 20.39
N SER A 247 11.00 -20.12 19.14
CA SER A 247 10.16 -20.84 18.22
C SER A 247 10.78 -22.21 17.98
N TRP A 248 10.06 -23.28 18.30
CA TRP A 248 10.39 -24.67 17.94
C TRP A 248 10.35 -24.84 16.40
N ARG A 249 9.82 -23.83 15.69
CA ARG A 249 9.66 -23.80 14.24
C ARG A 249 10.80 -22.99 13.65
N GLN A 250 11.46 -23.60 12.70
CA GLN A 250 12.46 -22.90 11.90
C GLN A 250 11.72 -22.03 10.88
N PHE A 251 11.71 -20.72 11.10
CA PHE A 251 11.32 -19.78 10.07
C PHE A 251 12.34 -19.81 8.91
N PRO A 252 11.92 -19.46 7.69
CA PRO A 252 12.83 -19.44 6.55
C PRO A 252 13.99 -18.48 6.75
N THR A 253 15.13 -18.81 6.15
CA THR A 253 16.24 -17.87 5.96
C THR A 253 15.95 -16.96 4.77
N LEU A 254 16.64 -15.83 4.67
CA LEU A 254 16.62 -14.99 3.47
C LEU A 254 17.01 -15.79 2.21
N ARG A 255 18.00 -16.70 2.33
CA ARG A 255 18.37 -17.64 1.27
C ARG A 255 17.17 -18.42 0.77
N GLN A 256 16.41 -19.04 1.68
CA GLN A 256 15.22 -19.83 1.32
C GLN A 256 14.14 -18.96 0.67
N LEU A 257 13.91 -17.75 1.18
CA LEU A 257 12.97 -16.82 0.58
C LEU A 257 13.37 -16.39 -0.84
N LEU A 258 14.65 -16.13 -1.07
CA LEU A 258 15.17 -15.74 -2.40
C LEU A 258 15.18 -16.91 -3.40
N LEU A 259 15.37 -18.14 -2.94
CA LEU A 259 15.38 -19.34 -3.80
C LEU A 259 14.00 -19.98 -3.94
N GLU A 260 13.00 -19.49 -3.20
CA GLU A 260 11.64 -20.01 -3.29
C GLU A 260 11.04 -19.78 -4.69
N THR A 261 10.09 -20.65 -5.05
CA THR A 261 9.46 -20.66 -6.37
C THR A 261 7.93 -20.53 -6.27
N ASP A 262 7.29 -20.18 -7.37
CA ASP A 262 5.84 -20.31 -7.52
C ASP A 262 5.42 -21.79 -7.65
N LEU A 263 4.13 -22.05 -7.89
CA LEU A 263 3.60 -23.40 -8.07
C LEU A 263 4.11 -24.11 -9.33
N THR A 264 4.69 -23.37 -10.28
CA THR A 264 5.29 -23.92 -11.52
C THR A 264 6.79 -24.21 -11.39
N GLY A 265 7.37 -23.99 -10.21
CA GLY A 265 8.80 -24.17 -9.94
C GLY A 265 9.69 -23.02 -10.43
N ARG A 266 9.11 -21.86 -10.78
CA ARG A 266 9.88 -20.69 -11.22
C ARG A 266 10.10 -19.70 -10.06
N PRO A 267 11.34 -19.22 -9.83
CA PRO A 267 11.58 -18.15 -8.88
C PRO A 267 10.96 -16.86 -9.41
N ARG A 268 10.15 -16.21 -8.59
CA ARG A 268 9.42 -14.98 -8.96
C ARG A 268 9.56 -13.87 -7.92
N ASN A 269 10.52 -13.99 -7.00
CA ASN A 269 10.81 -12.88 -6.10
C ASN A 269 11.31 -11.65 -6.88
N PHE A 270 11.28 -10.50 -6.23
CA PHE A 270 11.62 -9.21 -6.88
C PHE A 270 13.07 -9.11 -7.41
N LEU A 271 13.99 -9.99 -6.97
CA LEU A 271 15.36 -10.12 -7.47
C LEU A 271 15.52 -11.23 -8.52
N ALA A 272 14.45 -11.97 -8.87
CA ALA A 272 14.53 -13.05 -9.83
C ALA A 272 14.94 -12.55 -11.22
N THR A 273 14.52 -11.35 -11.62
CA THR A 273 14.87 -10.74 -12.90
C THR A 273 15.32 -9.29 -12.74
N GLU A 274 16.20 -8.83 -13.62
CA GLU A 274 16.59 -7.41 -13.69
C GLU A 274 15.39 -6.53 -14.02
N GLU A 275 14.45 -6.99 -14.85
CA GLU A 275 13.23 -6.26 -15.20
C GLU A 275 12.37 -5.94 -13.97
N SER A 276 12.14 -6.92 -13.10
CA SER A 276 11.38 -6.73 -11.85
C SER A 276 12.07 -5.73 -10.94
N PHE A 277 13.39 -5.85 -10.78
CA PHE A 277 14.20 -4.92 -10.00
C PHE A 277 14.11 -3.49 -10.57
N GLN A 278 14.31 -3.31 -11.87
CA GLN A 278 14.26 -2.01 -12.52
C GLN A 278 12.86 -1.37 -12.46
N PHE A 279 11.79 -2.17 -12.50
CA PHE A 279 10.45 -1.67 -12.28
C PHE A 279 10.28 -1.08 -10.87
N LEU A 280 10.71 -1.81 -9.84
CA LEU A 280 10.67 -1.34 -8.46
C LEU A 280 11.56 -0.10 -8.27
N LYS A 281 12.76 -0.12 -8.82
CA LYS A 281 13.68 1.03 -8.78
C LYS A 281 13.02 2.29 -9.33
N ARG A 282 12.33 2.20 -10.47
CA ARG A 282 11.58 3.35 -11.03
C ARG A 282 10.48 3.84 -10.10
N LEU A 283 9.70 2.94 -9.49
CA LEU A 283 8.68 3.35 -8.51
C LEU A 283 9.30 4.02 -7.28
N GLN A 284 10.44 3.51 -6.79
CA GLN A 284 11.17 4.11 -5.69
C GLN A 284 11.72 5.50 -6.04
N GLU A 285 12.28 5.67 -7.24
CA GLU A 285 12.80 6.95 -7.73
C GLU A 285 11.71 8.00 -7.95
N GLN A 286 10.49 7.55 -8.24
CA GLN A 286 9.30 8.38 -8.46
C GLN A 286 8.49 8.63 -7.17
N ASP A 287 8.98 8.21 -6.00
CA ASP A 287 8.30 8.34 -4.73
C ASP A 287 6.91 7.65 -4.68
N ARG A 288 6.75 6.55 -5.43
CA ARG A 288 5.48 5.81 -5.56
C ARG A 288 5.38 4.57 -4.67
N ILE A 289 6.43 4.22 -3.93
CA ILE A 289 6.35 3.25 -2.83
C ILE A 289 6.51 4.04 -1.53
N ILE A 290 5.42 4.16 -0.78
CA ILE A 290 5.29 5.06 0.36
C ILE A 290 5.19 4.22 1.64
N PRO A 291 6.20 4.23 2.52
CA PRO A 291 6.10 3.58 3.81
C PRO A 291 5.33 4.46 4.80
N VAL A 292 4.38 3.87 5.51
CA VAL A 292 3.48 4.53 6.45
C VAL A 292 3.54 3.82 7.79
N THR A 293 3.62 4.57 8.89
CA THR A 293 3.46 4.01 10.23
C THR A 293 2.00 4.11 10.65
N GLY A 294 1.40 3.00 11.12
CA GLY A 294 0.04 2.99 11.63
C GLY A 294 -0.52 1.59 11.78
N ASP A 295 -1.62 1.49 12.51
CA ASP A 295 -2.35 0.25 12.75
C ASP A 295 -3.44 0.06 11.68
N PHE A 296 -3.65 -1.16 11.21
CA PHE A 296 -4.77 -1.48 10.31
C PHE A 296 -6.13 -1.19 10.96
N ALA A 297 -6.23 -1.36 12.26
CA ALA A 297 -7.40 -1.02 13.06
C ALA A 297 -7.38 0.42 13.60
N GLY A 298 -6.31 1.18 13.32
CA GLY A 298 -6.12 2.54 13.81
C GLY A 298 -7.13 3.54 13.21
N PRO A 299 -7.27 4.70 13.85
CA PRO A 299 -8.28 5.67 13.46
C PRO A 299 -7.94 6.45 12.18
N LYS A 300 -6.68 6.46 11.74
CA LYS A 300 -6.22 7.40 10.70
C LYS A 300 -5.54 6.74 9.51
N ALA A 301 -4.48 5.95 9.70
CA ALA A 301 -3.53 5.66 8.63
C ALA A 301 -4.17 4.97 7.42
N LEU A 302 -4.90 3.87 7.61
CA LEU A 302 -5.52 3.14 6.49
C LEU A 302 -6.61 3.97 5.79
N ARG A 303 -7.37 4.77 6.55
CA ARG A 303 -8.38 5.69 6.00
C ARG A 303 -7.73 6.80 5.17
N ALA A 304 -6.66 7.42 5.70
CA ALA A 304 -5.92 8.47 4.99
C ALA A 304 -5.28 7.96 3.68
N ILE A 305 -4.77 6.72 3.68
CA ILE A 305 -4.33 6.04 2.45
C ILE A 305 -5.50 5.90 1.47
N GLY A 306 -6.67 5.47 1.92
CA GLY A 306 -7.88 5.36 1.09
C GLY A 306 -8.30 6.71 0.49
N ASP A 307 -8.28 7.79 1.28
CA ASP A 307 -8.57 9.14 0.81
C ASP A 307 -7.56 9.62 -0.23
N TYR A 308 -6.28 9.36 0.02
CA TYR A 308 -5.24 9.71 -0.95
C TYR A 308 -5.40 8.94 -2.27
N ILE A 309 -5.68 7.62 -2.22
CA ILE A 309 -5.96 6.82 -3.42
C ILE A 309 -7.15 7.38 -4.21
N ARG A 310 -8.25 7.77 -3.53
CA ARG A 310 -9.39 8.44 -4.17
C ARG A 310 -8.99 9.76 -4.85
N SER A 311 -8.14 10.54 -4.21
CA SER A 311 -7.65 11.81 -4.78
C SER A 311 -6.83 11.63 -6.05
N LEU A 312 -6.22 10.45 -6.23
CA LEU A 312 -5.51 10.05 -7.45
C LEU A 312 -6.45 9.53 -8.55
N GLY A 313 -7.74 9.32 -8.27
CA GLY A 313 -8.67 8.65 -9.17
C GLY A 313 -8.42 7.15 -9.31
N GLU A 314 -7.71 6.54 -8.37
CA GLU A 314 -7.27 5.14 -8.39
C GLU A 314 -8.11 4.26 -7.46
N THR A 315 -7.95 2.95 -7.60
CA THR A 315 -8.53 1.93 -6.73
C THR A 315 -7.49 0.94 -6.24
N VAL A 316 -7.74 0.33 -5.09
CA VAL A 316 -6.90 -0.74 -4.56
C VAL A 316 -7.07 -1.97 -5.45
N SER A 317 -5.98 -2.49 -5.98
CA SER A 317 -5.95 -3.77 -6.71
C SER A 317 -5.64 -4.94 -5.77
N VAL A 318 -4.71 -4.75 -4.85
CA VAL A 318 -4.29 -5.76 -3.88
C VAL A 318 -4.06 -5.13 -2.52
N PHE A 319 -4.59 -5.76 -1.48
CA PHE A 319 -4.25 -5.49 -0.09
C PHE A 319 -3.64 -6.75 0.53
N TYR A 320 -2.32 -6.73 0.75
CA TYR A 320 -1.61 -7.79 1.44
C TYR A 320 -1.62 -7.51 2.95
N VAL A 321 -2.28 -8.38 3.70
CA VAL A 321 -2.49 -8.22 5.15
C VAL A 321 -1.61 -9.15 6.00
N SER A 322 -0.80 -10.02 5.37
CA SER A 322 0.00 -11.03 6.08
C SER A 322 -0.89 -11.86 7.03
N ASN A 323 -0.45 -12.10 8.25
CA ASN A 323 -1.22 -12.75 9.32
C ASN A 323 -1.74 -11.75 10.38
N VAL A 324 -1.87 -10.47 10.02
CA VAL A 324 -2.29 -9.41 10.97
C VAL A 324 -3.70 -9.68 11.50
N GLU A 325 -4.59 -10.24 10.69
CA GLU A 325 -5.98 -10.58 11.08
C GLU A 325 -6.04 -11.49 12.31
N TYR A 326 -5.04 -12.36 12.49
CA TYR A 326 -4.94 -13.19 13.70
C TYR A 326 -4.78 -12.34 14.97
N TYR A 327 -3.90 -11.35 14.93
CA TYR A 327 -3.65 -10.46 16.07
C TYR A 327 -4.84 -9.51 16.32
N LEU A 328 -5.49 -9.05 15.26
CA LEU A 328 -6.66 -8.18 15.37
C LEU A 328 -7.85 -8.90 16.04
N LEU A 329 -8.05 -10.19 15.72
CA LEU A 329 -9.06 -11.01 16.41
C LEU A 329 -8.70 -11.26 17.86
N GLN A 330 -7.43 -11.51 18.17
CA GLN A 330 -6.98 -11.71 19.57
C GLN A 330 -7.11 -10.46 20.43
N ASN A 331 -6.99 -9.28 19.83
CA ASN A 331 -7.03 -7.99 20.51
C ASN A 331 -8.41 -7.31 20.44
N ASP A 332 -9.44 -8.00 19.95
CA ASP A 332 -10.81 -7.49 19.78
C ASP A 332 -10.89 -6.22 18.89
N THR A 333 -9.92 -6.05 17.96
CA THR A 333 -9.84 -4.89 17.06
C THR A 333 -10.20 -5.22 15.61
N PHE A 334 -10.58 -6.46 15.31
CA PHE A 334 -10.91 -6.92 13.95
C PHE A 334 -12.06 -6.11 13.33
N ALA A 335 -13.07 -5.75 14.13
CA ALA A 335 -14.18 -4.92 13.63
C ALA A 335 -13.71 -3.55 13.14
N ALA A 336 -12.82 -2.88 13.89
CA ALA A 336 -12.25 -1.59 13.48
C ALA A 336 -11.44 -1.71 12.19
N PHE A 337 -10.68 -2.78 12.02
CA PHE A 337 -9.99 -3.11 10.77
C PHE A 337 -10.96 -3.29 9.61
N ALA A 338 -12.01 -4.11 9.78
CA ALA A 338 -13.00 -4.35 8.71
C ALA A 338 -13.70 -3.04 8.28
N GLU A 339 -14.06 -2.18 9.25
CA GLU A 339 -14.62 -0.86 8.97
C GLU A 339 -13.61 0.04 8.21
N ASN A 340 -12.31 -0.05 8.51
CA ASN A 340 -11.30 0.66 7.74
C ASN A 340 -11.17 0.12 6.31
N VAL A 341 -11.22 -1.21 6.12
CA VAL A 341 -11.21 -1.84 4.77
C VAL A 341 -12.40 -1.38 3.94
N LYS A 342 -13.58 -1.22 4.54
CA LYS A 342 -14.78 -0.70 3.87
C LYS A 342 -14.57 0.69 3.28
N THR A 343 -13.71 1.50 3.87
CA THR A 343 -13.42 2.86 3.37
C THR A 343 -12.51 2.87 2.14
N LEU A 344 -11.83 1.79 1.79
CA LEU A 344 -10.90 1.76 0.68
C LEU A 344 -11.64 1.81 -0.68
N PRO A 345 -11.18 2.64 -1.63
CA PRO A 345 -11.72 2.61 -2.99
C PRO A 345 -11.30 1.30 -3.67
N ARG A 346 -12.27 0.55 -4.16
CA ARG A 346 -12.08 -0.80 -4.70
C ARG A 346 -13.01 -1.11 -5.85
N THR A 347 -12.73 -2.19 -6.57
CA THR A 347 -13.54 -2.75 -7.64
C THR A 347 -13.89 -4.21 -7.32
N GLU A 348 -14.70 -4.84 -8.16
CA GLU A 348 -14.99 -6.29 -8.08
C GLU A 348 -13.73 -7.16 -8.23
N ARG A 349 -12.65 -6.59 -8.76
CA ARG A 349 -11.40 -7.31 -8.99
C ARG A 349 -10.39 -7.17 -7.84
N SER A 350 -10.64 -6.28 -6.89
CA SER A 350 -9.75 -6.02 -5.77
C SER A 350 -9.60 -7.24 -4.87
N LEU A 351 -8.37 -7.55 -4.48
CA LEU A 351 -8.03 -8.76 -3.72
C LEU A 351 -7.39 -8.43 -2.37
N ILE A 352 -7.65 -9.30 -1.41
CA ILE A 352 -6.84 -9.47 -0.20
C ILE A 352 -5.91 -10.66 -0.42
N ILE A 353 -4.64 -10.49 -0.09
CA ILE A 353 -3.67 -11.58 0.10
C ILE A 353 -3.43 -11.71 1.60
N ARG A 354 -3.63 -12.91 2.16
CA ARG A 354 -3.38 -13.18 3.58
C ARG A 354 -2.49 -14.38 3.78
N SER A 355 -1.87 -14.43 4.92
CA SER A 355 -1.00 -15.54 5.35
C SER A 355 -1.63 -16.25 6.53
N TYR A 356 -2.25 -17.38 6.26
CA TYR A 356 -2.98 -18.17 7.23
C TYR A 356 -2.04 -19.12 7.99
N VAL A 357 -2.08 -19.04 9.33
CA VAL A 357 -1.34 -19.93 10.24
C VAL A 357 -2.31 -20.91 10.88
N GLY A 358 -2.22 -22.18 10.53
CA GLY A 358 -3.24 -23.19 10.85
C GLY A 358 -3.36 -23.62 12.31
N TYR A 359 -2.42 -23.28 13.19
CA TYR A 359 -2.42 -23.62 14.63
C TYR A 359 -3.00 -25.02 14.96
N GLY A 360 -2.63 -26.05 14.15
CA GLY A 360 -3.11 -27.42 14.31
C GLY A 360 -4.25 -27.83 13.38
N ILE A 361 -4.88 -26.90 12.67
CA ILE A 361 -5.88 -27.17 11.62
C ILE A 361 -5.26 -26.88 10.26
N SER A 362 -5.15 -27.90 9.40
CA SER A 362 -4.60 -27.72 8.07
C SER A 362 -5.63 -27.09 7.13
N HIS A 363 -5.23 -26.03 6.42
CA HIS A 363 -6.05 -25.44 5.38
C HIS A 363 -6.11 -26.35 4.13
N PRO A 364 -7.21 -26.43 3.38
CA PRO A 364 -7.29 -27.20 2.12
C PRO A 364 -6.18 -26.86 1.11
N GLU A 365 -5.76 -25.57 1.05
CA GLU A 365 -4.65 -25.11 0.19
C GLU A 365 -3.25 -25.28 0.84
N ALA A 366 -3.13 -25.88 2.03
CA ALA A 366 -1.84 -26.09 2.68
C ALA A 366 -0.95 -26.99 1.82
N LEU A 367 0.32 -26.61 1.71
CA LEU A 367 1.33 -27.36 1.00
C LEU A 367 2.22 -28.13 1.99
N PRO A 368 2.62 -29.37 1.68
CA PRO A 368 3.57 -30.09 2.51
C PRO A 368 4.87 -29.31 2.69
N GLY A 369 5.35 -29.20 3.93
CA GLY A 369 6.56 -28.46 4.26
C GLY A 369 6.37 -26.95 4.48
N TYR A 370 5.18 -26.40 4.23
CA TYR A 370 4.88 -25.00 4.47
C TYR A 370 4.02 -24.84 5.73
N PHE A 371 4.52 -24.05 6.67
CA PHE A 371 3.80 -23.77 7.92
C PHE A 371 2.68 -22.71 7.75
N ILE A 372 2.89 -21.81 6.82
CA ILE A 372 1.98 -20.70 6.52
C ILE A 372 1.39 -20.92 5.13
N THR A 373 0.08 -20.80 5.01
CA THR A 373 -0.64 -20.90 3.73
C THR A 373 -1.01 -19.51 3.25
N THR A 374 -0.54 -19.13 2.08
CA THR A 374 -0.91 -17.85 1.46
C THR A 374 -2.21 -18.01 0.69
N LEU A 375 -3.19 -17.14 0.97
CA LEU A 375 -4.55 -17.22 0.45
C LEU A 375 -4.94 -15.94 -0.26
N LEU A 376 -5.92 -16.07 -1.18
CA LEU A 376 -6.55 -14.95 -1.90
C LEU A 376 -8.04 -14.90 -1.56
N GLN A 377 -8.58 -13.67 -1.44
CA GLN A 377 -10.02 -13.43 -1.33
C GLN A 377 -10.39 -12.13 -2.02
N ARG A 378 -11.62 -12.02 -2.59
CA ARG A 378 -12.14 -10.74 -3.07
C ARG A 378 -12.40 -9.79 -1.91
N MET A 379 -12.00 -8.52 -2.05
CA MET A 379 -12.26 -7.52 -1.00
C MET A 379 -13.76 -7.32 -0.75
N ASN A 380 -14.59 -7.39 -1.79
CA ASN A 380 -16.04 -7.27 -1.64
C ASN A 380 -16.62 -8.47 -0.87
N GLU A 381 -16.11 -9.69 -1.08
CA GLU A 381 -16.53 -10.88 -0.32
C GLU A 381 -16.12 -10.79 1.15
N PHE A 382 -14.91 -10.31 1.42
CA PHE A 382 -14.48 -10.05 2.79
C PHE A 382 -15.47 -9.11 3.52
N ILE A 383 -15.87 -8.01 2.87
CA ILE A 383 -16.80 -7.04 3.44
C ILE A 383 -18.19 -7.64 3.61
N ARG A 384 -18.69 -8.36 2.61
CA ARG A 384 -20.00 -9.02 2.66
C ARG A 384 -20.09 -10.01 3.83
N LEU A 385 -19.05 -10.85 4.01
CA LEU A 385 -18.98 -11.84 5.09
C LEU A 385 -18.89 -11.16 6.47
N TYR A 386 -18.12 -10.07 6.56
CA TYR A 386 -18.04 -9.28 7.78
C TYR A 386 -19.41 -8.67 8.16
N GLU A 387 -20.10 -8.05 7.21
CA GLU A 387 -21.44 -7.46 7.44
C GLU A 387 -22.51 -8.50 7.76
N ALA A 388 -22.35 -9.72 7.26
CA ALA A 388 -23.21 -10.85 7.61
C ALA A 388 -22.89 -11.47 8.99
N GLY A 389 -21.81 -11.05 9.66
CA GLY A 389 -21.40 -11.60 10.96
C GLY A 389 -20.83 -13.02 10.87
N GLU A 390 -20.30 -13.41 9.69
CA GLU A 390 -19.79 -14.77 9.45
C GLU A 390 -18.38 -14.99 10.03
N TYR A 391 -17.59 -13.94 10.24
CA TYR A 391 -16.26 -14.04 10.83
C TYR A 391 -16.32 -14.10 12.36
N ARG A 392 -16.43 -15.31 12.90
CA ARG A 392 -16.48 -15.57 14.35
C ARG A 392 -15.13 -15.99 14.90
N THR A 393 -14.30 -16.60 14.07
CA THR A 393 -12.99 -17.12 14.42
C THR A 393 -11.95 -16.79 13.34
N TYR A 394 -10.68 -16.94 13.69
CA TYR A 394 -9.60 -16.80 12.68
C TYR A 394 -9.70 -17.85 11.56
N TRP A 395 -10.28 -19.02 11.87
CA TRP A 395 -10.54 -20.09 10.89
C TRP A 395 -11.53 -19.63 9.81
N ASP A 396 -12.60 -18.94 10.19
CA ASP A 396 -13.59 -18.41 9.26
C ASP A 396 -12.95 -17.43 8.28
N VAL A 397 -12.03 -16.58 8.76
CA VAL A 397 -11.30 -15.61 7.92
C VAL A 397 -10.43 -16.32 6.87
N GLY A 398 -9.88 -17.48 7.19
CA GLY A 398 -9.08 -18.28 6.27
C GLY A 398 -9.90 -19.09 5.26
N LEU A 399 -11.08 -19.61 5.69
CA LEU A 399 -11.82 -20.61 4.92
C LEU A 399 -12.97 -20.06 4.08
N LEU A 400 -13.62 -18.95 4.53
CA LEU A 400 -14.82 -18.49 3.85
C LEU A 400 -14.46 -17.74 2.56
N ASP A 401 -15.03 -18.18 1.45
CA ASP A 401 -14.94 -17.55 0.13
C ASP A 401 -13.50 -17.19 -0.31
N TYR A 402 -12.52 -18.02 0.08
CA TYR A 402 -11.17 -17.88 -0.48
C TYR A 402 -11.15 -18.33 -1.95
N ILE A 403 -10.21 -17.78 -2.72
CA ILE A 403 -9.97 -18.17 -4.11
C ILE A 403 -8.93 -19.31 -4.12
N PRO A 404 -9.27 -20.52 -4.60
CA PRO A 404 -8.30 -21.59 -4.73
C PRO A 404 -7.13 -21.20 -5.62
N VAL A 405 -5.90 -21.51 -5.17
CA VAL A 405 -4.68 -21.17 -5.91
C VAL A 405 -4.16 -22.35 -6.75
N ARG A 406 -4.70 -23.55 -6.49
CA ARG A 406 -4.43 -24.80 -7.24
C ARG A 406 -5.61 -25.17 -8.12
#